data_bcfed0eb348b6b11b30d35f004ac83fe
#
_entry.id   bcfed0eb348b6b11b30d35f004ac83fe
#
_cell.length_a   1.000
_cell.length_b   1.000
_cell.length_c   1.000
_cell.angle_alpha   90.00
_cell.angle_beta   90.00
_cell.angle_gamma   90.00
#
_symmetry.space_group_name_H-M   'P 1'
#
loop_
_entity.id
_entity.type
_entity.pdbx_description
1 polymer ?
#
loop_
_entity_poly.entity_id
_entity_poly.type
_entity_poly.pdbx_seq_one_letter_code
_entity_poly.pdbx_strand_id
1 'polypeptide(L)'
;MDITRQLKTNLFSTTVKLLKNNDIPFWLDTNTLLALMGKKMELPLPQDRNVRLSIPGEYFSRLLDLEQKLGIAYRFQFIPDRSGRKWVENEYCRLAVLSRWKHRQKAFKIFVTPKYNVDKKYRWVDKRSCKEIEGKYYDKLNEIQIHGYTFPIPQYTEDYLRVRFGEDWKNPHLKWIASIDDNTIVNNSALDKIPFKKVIDASPLERIQLKKENYHRRMKNMLLKTIDILNEKRFKYWLEAGTLLGIMRDGDLIPWDYDADLGIPADSADKIMKLRLDFLPKYLIKRGKIQSPWIPGEMRVIKVKTPWEKIRQINFHVDLFCVYPVKDKYRWVDSNALKHMDRKYYDTLSTIEWEGRTINIPNHAEEYLSKRYGNWQVPKRNYDAGLHDGSIAEKGF
;
A
#
# COMPACT_ATOMS: atom_id res chain seq x y z
N MET A 1 4.46 -29.96 17.04
CA MET A 1 4.86 -28.54 16.88
C MET A 1 4.11 -27.99 15.66
N ASP A 2 3.36 -26.90 15.81
CA ASP A 2 2.57 -26.34 14.69
C ASP A 2 3.52 -25.88 13.55
N ILE A 3 3.33 -26.44 12.36
CA ILE A 3 4.10 -26.13 11.14
C ILE A 3 4.14 -24.61 10.90
N THR A 4 3.06 -23.91 11.21
CA THR A 4 2.96 -22.44 11.09
C THR A 4 3.93 -21.74 12.05
N ARG A 5 4.07 -22.21 13.28
CA ARG A 5 5.01 -21.69 14.27
C ARG A 5 6.45 -21.90 13.82
N GLN A 6 6.77 -23.08 13.31
CA GLN A 6 8.09 -23.42 12.79
C GLN A 6 8.49 -22.50 11.61
N LEU A 7 7.58 -22.28 10.64
CA LEU A 7 7.83 -21.40 9.50
C LEU A 7 8.05 -19.94 9.92
N LYS A 8 7.31 -19.44 10.92
CA LYS A 8 7.50 -18.10 11.48
C LYS A 8 8.87 -17.97 12.14
N THR A 9 9.24 -18.95 12.94
CA THR A 9 10.55 -18.99 13.62
C THR A 9 11.68 -19.03 12.63
N ASN A 10 11.59 -19.84 11.58
CA ASN A 10 12.62 -19.94 10.55
C ASN A 10 12.78 -18.62 9.78
N LEU A 11 11.68 -17.97 9.39
CA LEU A 11 11.74 -16.67 8.70
C LEU A 11 12.38 -15.60 9.59
N PHE A 12 12.01 -15.53 10.87
CA PHE A 12 12.56 -14.59 11.81
C PHE A 12 14.08 -14.83 12.03
N SER A 13 14.45 -16.08 12.32
CA SER A 13 15.84 -16.48 12.49
C SER A 13 16.68 -16.16 11.25
N THR A 14 16.19 -16.49 10.05
CA THR A 14 16.88 -16.18 8.79
C THR A 14 17.07 -14.68 8.60
N THR A 15 16.04 -13.87 8.89
CA THR A 15 16.13 -12.40 8.77
C THR A 15 17.15 -11.84 9.75
N VAL A 16 17.11 -12.25 11.02
CA VAL A 16 18.05 -11.80 12.04
C VAL A 16 19.48 -12.20 11.70
N LYS A 17 19.69 -13.45 11.25
CA LYS A 17 21.02 -13.92 10.80
C LYS A 17 21.52 -13.11 9.60
N LEU A 18 20.65 -12.80 8.64
CA LEU A 18 21.02 -11.97 7.49
C LEU A 18 21.52 -10.59 7.94
N LEU A 19 20.83 -9.95 8.86
CA LEU A 19 21.22 -8.63 9.37
C LEU A 19 22.56 -8.73 10.14
N LYS A 20 22.67 -9.66 11.09
CA LYS A 20 23.89 -9.85 11.90
C LYS A 20 25.12 -10.20 11.06
N ASN A 21 24.99 -11.15 10.13
CA ASN A 21 26.13 -11.61 9.30
C ASN A 21 26.59 -10.57 8.26
N ASN A 22 25.85 -9.47 8.10
CA ASN A 22 26.24 -8.37 7.22
C ASN A 22 26.40 -7.05 7.98
N ASP A 23 26.60 -7.09 9.30
CA ASP A 23 26.84 -5.93 10.16
C ASP A 23 25.82 -4.81 9.96
N ILE A 24 24.55 -5.19 9.82
CA ILE A 24 23.45 -4.24 9.76
C ILE A 24 22.83 -4.13 11.15
N PRO A 25 22.99 -3.00 11.83
CA PRO A 25 22.35 -2.77 13.12
C PRO A 25 20.83 -2.84 12.97
N PHE A 26 20.16 -3.43 13.95
CA PHE A 26 18.70 -3.50 13.97
C PHE A 26 18.19 -3.52 15.41
N TRP A 27 16.90 -3.21 15.57
CA TRP A 27 16.21 -3.34 16.87
C TRP A 27 14.78 -3.77 16.68
N LEU A 28 14.21 -4.36 17.74
CA LEU A 28 12.78 -4.65 17.82
C LEU A 28 12.01 -3.36 18.01
N ASP A 29 10.92 -3.18 17.27
CA ASP A 29 10.21 -1.91 17.24
C ASP A 29 8.68 -2.06 17.19
N THR A 30 7.99 -0.98 17.42
CA THR A 30 6.54 -0.82 17.26
C THR A 30 5.75 -1.92 18.01
N ASN A 31 4.80 -2.57 17.32
CA ASN A 31 3.90 -3.57 17.90
C ASN A 31 4.65 -4.81 18.41
N THR A 32 5.80 -5.15 17.82
CA THR A 32 6.63 -6.26 18.31
C THR A 32 7.18 -5.95 19.70
N LEU A 33 7.74 -4.75 19.87
CA LEU A 33 8.24 -4.29 21.16
C LEU A 33 7.10 -4.14 22.18
N LEU A 34 5.98 -3.51 21.76
CA LEU A 34 4.80 -3.34 22.59
C LEU A 34 4.28 -4.68 23.15
N ALA A 35 4.20 -5.70 22.30
CA ALA A 35 3.73 -7.01 22.72
C ALA A 35 4.72 -7.75 23.63
N LEU A 36 6.01 -7.52 23.48
CA LEU A 36 7.05 -8.09 24.34
C LEU A 36 7.10 -7.42 25.71
N MET A 37 6.92 -6.11 25.76
CA MET A 37 6.91 -5.33 27.01
C MET A 37 5.58 -5.43 27.75
N GLY A 38 4.50 -5.81 27.05
CA GLY A 38 3.23 -6.20 27.67
C GLY A 38 3.28 -7.62 28.27
N LYS A 39 2.17 -8.09 28.83
CA LYS A 39 2.10 -9.38 29.56
C LYS A 39 2.31 -10.66 28.72
N LYS A 40 2.68 -10.58 27.42
CA LYS A 40 2.80 -11.73 26.49
C LYS A 40 4.19 -11.79 25.85
N MET A 41 5.14 -12.32 26.57
CA MET A 41 6.56 -12.43 26.17
C MET A 41 6.87 -13.65 25.28
N GLU A 42 6.23 -13.80 24.12
CA GLU A 42 6.57 -14.88 23.17
C GLU A 42 6.84 -14.34 21.75
N LEU A 43 7.96 -14.74 21.16
CA LEU A 43 8.24 -14.56 19.72
C LEU A 43 8.22 -15.93 19.00
N PRO A 44 7.65 -16.02 17.83
CA PRO A 44 6.81 -15.04 17.13
C PRO A 44 5.43 -14.93 17.80
N LEU A 45 4.95 -13.71 17.96
CA LEU A 45 3.74 -13.39 18.70
C LEU A 45 2.53 -14.19 18.18
N PRO A 46 1.77 -14.90 19.06
CA PRO A 46 0.69 -15.78 18.61
C PRO A 46 -0.45 -15.06 17.88
N GLN A 47 -0.68 -13.79 18.22
CA GLN A 47 -1.80 -12.99 17.71
C GLN A 47 -1.37 -11.99 16.63
N ASP A 48 -0.09 -11.61 16.57
CA ASP A 48 0.40 -10.71 15.53
C ASP A 48 0.96 -11.51 14.36
N ARG A 49 0.46 -11.24 13.18
CA ARG A 49 0.86 -11.94 11.95
C ARG A 49 2.20 -11.46 11.41
N ASN A 50 2.80 -10.44 12.02
CA ASN A 50 3.96 -9.76 11.50
C ASN A 50 4.89 -9.31 12.63
N VAL A 51 6.20 -9.52 12.43
CA VAL A 51 7.24 -8.94 13.28
C VAL A 51 7.73 -7.64 12.65
N ARG A 52 8.10 -6.66 13.46
CA ARG A 52 8.63 -5.37 13.05
C ARG A 52 10.03 -5.17 13.63
N LEU A 53 10.96 -4.95 12.73
CA LEU A 53 12.33 -4.55 13.01
C LEU A 53 12.53 -3.14 12.45
N SER A 54 13.46 -2.40 13.05
CA SER A 54 13.97 -1.17 12.47
C SER A 54 15.48 -1.25 12.30
N ILE A 55 16.01 -0.50 11.34
CA ILE A 55 17.44 -0.35 11.05
C ILE A 55 17.75 1.13 10.87
N PRO A 56 18.99 1.57 11.08
CA PRO A 56 19.40 2.91 10.65
C PRO A 56 19.27 3.06 9.13
N GLY A 57 18.82 4.23 8.69
CA GLY A 57 18.47 4.48 7.29
C GLY A 57 19.63 4.30 6.32
N GLU A 58 20.85 4.63 6.75
CA GLU A 58 22.09 4.47 5.97
C GLU A 58 22.39 3.03 5.56
N TYR A 59 21.87 2.04 6.29
CA TYR A 59 22.03 0.62 5.95
C TYR A 59 20.96 0.08 4.99
N PHE A 60 19.97 0.88 4.66
CA PHE A 60 18.82 0.36 3.90
C PHE A 60 19.20 -0.07 2.48
N SER A 61 20.05 0.71 1.79
CA SER A 61 20.57 0.34 0.46
C SER A 61 21.33 -0.99 0.51
N ARG A 62 22.26 -1.13 1.48
CA ARG A 62 23.01 -2.35 1.69
C ARG A 62 22.12 -3.56 1.95
N LEU A 63 21.03 -3.38 2.72
CA LEU A 63 20.07 -4.45 2.93
C LEU A 63 19.41 -4.91 1.63
N LEU A 64 19.12 -3.99 0.71
CA LEU A 64 18.47 -4.32 -0.57
C LEU A 64 19.29 -5.29 -1.42
N ASP A 65 20.61 -5.15 -1.40
CA ASP A 65 21.52 -6.00 -2.16
C ASP A 65 21.62 -7.43 -1.60
N LEU A 66 21.13 -7.65 -0.38
CA LEU A 66 21.19 -8.95 0.28
C LEU A 66 20.03 -9.90 -0.06
N GLU A 67 19.10 -9.53 -0.94
CA GLU A 67 17.97 -10.43 -1.28
C GLU A 67 18.45 -11.81 -1.76
N GLN A 68 19.52 -11.85 -2.51
CA GLN A 68 20.11 -13.12 -3.01
C GLN A 68 20.56 -14.04 -1.89
N LYS A 69 21.00 -13.48 -0.76
CA LYS A 69 21.46 -14.24 0.41
C LYS A 69 20.30 -14.84 1.24
N LEU A 70 19.04 -14.48 0.95
CA LEU A 70 17.86 -15.08 1.59
C LEU A 70 17.60 -16.53 1.14
N GLY A 71 18.27 -17.00 0.09
CA GLY A 71 18.02 -18.29 -0.52
C GLY A 71 16.70 -18.37 -1.26
N ILE A 72 16.35 -19.56 -1.73
CA ILE A 72 15.16 -19.79 -2.57
C ILE A 72 13.83 -19.71 -1.79
N ALA A 73 13.88 -19.86 -0.47
CA ALA A 73 12.67 -19.95 0.36
C ALA A 73 12.05 -18.57 0.68
N TYR A 74 12.84 -17.51 0.66
CA TYR A 74 12.41 -16.18 1.10
C TYR A 74 12.69 -15.12 0.05
N ARG A 75 12.05 -13.95 0.21
CA ARG A 75 12.19 -12.82 -0.70
C ARG A 75 11.89 -11.51 0.00
N PHE A 76 12.36 -10.41 -0.59
CA PHE A 76 11.96 -9.08 -0.23
C PHE A 76 10.70 -8.63 -0.98
N GLN A 77 9.87 -7.90 -0.30
CA GLN A 77 8.76 -7.14 -0.88
C GLN A 77 8.86 -5.69 -0.40
N PHE A 78 9.09 -4.79 -1.34
CA PHE A 78 9.02 -3.35 -1.05
C PHE A 78 7.60 -2.93 -0.77
N ILE A 79 7.44 -2.10 0.25
CA ILE A 79 6.17 -1.45 0.56
C ILE A 79 6.42 0.03 0.40
N PRO A 80 6.04 0.60 -0.75
CA PRO A 80 6.30 1.99 -1.06
C PRO A 80 5.54 2.91 -0.10
N ASP A 81 6.06 4.11 0.04
CA ASP A 81 5.37 5.19 0.69
C ASP A 81 4.10 5.54 -0.10
N ARG A 82 2.98 5.58 0.59
CA ARG A 82 1.68 6.01 0.05
C ARG A 82 1.26 7.38 0.62
N SER A 83 2.16 8.08 1.30
CA SER A 83 1.86 9.41 1.85
C SER A 83 1.66 10.45 0.73
N GLY A 84 2.07 10.13 -0.49
CA GLY A 84 2.01 11.02 -1.64
C GLY A 84 2.96 12.21 -1.53
N ARG A 85 3.85 12.22 -0.55
CA ARG A 85 4.89 13.24 -0.40
C ARG A 85 6.11 12.83 -1.20
N LYS A 86 6.71 13.77 -1.91
CA LYS A 86 8.08 13.67 -2.38
C LYS A 86 9.02 13.85 -1.19
N TRP A 87 9.08 12.84 -0.34
CA TRP A 87 9.97 12.88 0.80
C TRP A 87 11.39 12.94 0.36
N VAL A 88 11.67 12.02 -0.51
CA VAL A 88 12.87 11.90 -1.30
C VAL A 88 12.46 11.10 -2.49
N GLU A 89 12.90 11.47 -3.66
CA GLU A 89 12.80 10.62 -4.84
C GLU A 89 13.37 9.27 -4.47
N ASN A 90 12.53 8.24 -4.28
CA ASN A 90 12.93 6.86 -4.02
C ASN A 90 12.93 6.37 -2.57
N GLU A 91 12.33 7.07 -1.61
CA GLU A 91 12.15 6.50 -0.28
C GLU A 91 11.19 5.33 -0.26
N TYR A 92 11.65 4.28 0.42
CA TYR A 92 10.83 3.13 0.76
C TYR A 92 10.39 3.27 2.20
N CYS A 93 9.11 3.19 2.44
CA CYS A 93 8.66 3.26 3.80
C CYS A 93 9.05 2.01 4.60
N ARG A 94 9.23 0.87 3.95
CA ARG A 94 9.70 -0.36 4.59
C ARG A 94 9.90 -1.50 3.60
N LEU A 95 10.67 -2.49 4.06
CA LEU A 95 10.86 -3.78 3.41
C LEU A 95 10.08 -4.85 4.15
N ALA A 96 9.43 -5.76 3.44
CA ALA A 96 8.89 -6.97 4.03
C ALA A 96 9.69 -8.19 3.57
N VAL A 97 10.15 -8.99 4.52
CA VAL A 97 10.72 -10.32 4.26
C VAL A 97 9.60 -11.34 4.40
N LEU A 98 9.41 -12.19 3.40
CA LEU A 98 8.33 -13.16 3.37
C LEU A 98 8.73 -14.45 2.67
N SER A 99 8.02 -15.55 2.96
CA SER A 99 8.19 -16.82 2.25
C SER A 99 7.73 -16.72 0.80
N ARG A 100 8.48 -17.36 -0.11
CA ARG A 100 8.09 -17.52 -1.53
C ARG A 100 6.95 -18.54 -1.68
N TRP A 101 6.85 -19.48 -0.76
CA TRP A 101 5.85 -20.53 -0.79
C TRP A 101 4.55 -20.07 -0.14
N LYS A 102 3.46 -20.13 -0.89
CA LYS A 102 2.12 -19.78 -0.38
C LYS A 102 1.55 -20.99 0.35
N HIS A 103 1.56 -20.96 1.67
CA HIS A 103 0.54 -21.69 2.41
C HIS A 103 -0.77 -20.86 2.41
N ARG A 104 -1.92 -21.56 2.34
CA ARG A 104 -3.28 -20.97 2.24
C ARG A 104 -3.67 -20.02 3.38
N GLN A 105 -2.85 -19.88 4.41
CA GLN A 105 -3.03 -18.95 5.51
C GLN A 105 -2.31 -17.64 5.23
N LYS A 106 -2.87 -16.52 5.70
CA LYS A 106 -2.33 -15.17 5.54
C LYS A 106 -0.83 -15.15 5.89
N ALA A 107 0.01 -14.86 4.90
CA ALA A 107 1.45 -15.00 5.02
C ALA A 107 2.03 -14.13 6.13
N PHE A 108 2.76 -14.75 7.05
CA PHE A 108 3.60 -14.08 8.04
C PHE A 108 4.69 -13.25 7.33
N LYS A 109 4.94 -12.04 7.83
CA LYS A 109 5.93 -11.12 7.28
C LYS A 109 6.78 -10.55 8.38
N ILE A 110 8.04 -10.27 8.06
CA ILE A 110 8.89 -9.44 8.87
C ILE A 110 9.05 -8.12 8.15
N PHE A 111 8.61 -7.04 8.78
CA PHE A 111 8.80 -5.69 8.27
C PHE A 111 10.10 -5.12 8.82
N VAL A 112 10.93 -4.61 7.92
CA VAL A 112 12.11 -3.85 8.26
C VAL A 112 11.88 -2.40 7.85
N THR A 113 11.91 -1.49 8.80
CA THR A 113 11.65 -0.06 8.60
C THR A 113 12.93 0.75 8.79
N PRO A 114 13.42 1.46 7.78
CA PRO A 114 14.57 2.35 7.95
C PRO A 114 14.16 3.57 8.78
N LYS A 115 15.08 4.00 9.65
CA LYS A 115 14.97 5.20 10.48
C LYS A 115 16.12 6.12 10.14
N TYR A 116 15.80 7.31 9.68
CA TYR A 116 16.81 8.29 9.21
C TYR A 116 17.09 9.31 10.30
N ASN A 117 18.36 9.44 10.70
CA ASN A 117 18.79 10.46 11.64
C ASN A 117 18.85 11.82 10.91
N VAL A 118 18.09 12.79 11.39
CA VAL A 118 18.02 14.15 10.86
C VAL A 118 17.91 15.11 12.03
N ASP A 119 18.91 15.98 12.23
CA ASP A 119 18.92 17.00 13.27
C ASP A 119 18.64 16.46 14.68
N LYS A 120 19.35 15.38 15.07
CA LYS A 120 19.20 14.70 16.37
C LYS A 120 17.84 14.03 16.59
N LYS A 121 17.06 13.84 15.51
CA LYS A 121 15.80 13.11 15.53
C LYS A 121 15.82 12.00 14.50
N TYR A 122 15.04 10.96 14.75
CA TYR A 122 14.85 9.90 13.78
C TYR A 122 13.50 10.05 13.09
N ARG A 123 13.53 10.00 11.77
CA ARG A 123 12.37 10.13 10.87
C ARG A 123 12.15 8.88 10.07
N TRP A 124 10.89 8.55 9.85
CA TRP A 124 10.51 7.42 8.99
C TRP A 124 9.09 7.57 8.46
N VAL A 125 8.75 6.76 7.47
CA VAL A 125 7.39 6.66 6.94
C VAL A 125 6.80 5.31 7.26
N ASP A 126 5.58 5.28 7.77
CA ASP A 126 4.81 4.06 7.98
C ASP A 126 3.42 4.23 7.37
N LYS A 127 3.14 3.43 6.32
CA LYS A 127 1.92 3.51 5.50
C LYS A 127 1.75 4.89 4.85
N ARG A 128 0.94 5.77 5.44
CA ARG A 128 0.60 7.09 4.92
C ARG A 128 1.02 8.23 5.87
N SER A 129 1.70 7.90 6.93
CA SER A 129 2.09 8.87 7.94
C SER A 129 3.60 8.98 8.07
N CYS A 130 4.03 10.22 8.21
CA CYS A 130 5.38 10.57 8.52
C CYS A 130 5.54 10.66 10.02
N LYS A 131 6.64 10.16 10.54
CA LYS A 131 6.89 10.07 11.96
C LYS A 131 8.26 10.59 12.32
N GLU A 132 8.34 11.18 13.48
CA GLU A 132 9.58 11.71 14.03
C GLU A 132 9.64 11.42 15.53
N ILE A 133 10.83 11.09 16.03
CA ILE A 133 11.08 10.90 17.45
C ILE A 133 12.49 11.38 17.81
N GLU A 134 12.69 11.75 19.07
CA GLU A 134 13.98 12.20 19.59
C GLU A 134 15.05 11.11 19.46
N GLY A 135 16.29 11.52 19.11
CA GLY A 135 17.42 10.62 18.90
C GLY A 135 17.78 9.78 20.11
N LYS A 136 17.55 10.30 21.32
CA LYS A 136 17.86 9.61 22.59
C LYS A 136 17.34 8.17 22.67
N TYR A 137 16.32 7.83 21.90
CA TYR A 137 15.75 6.47 21.91
C TYR A 137 16.55 5.48 21.05
N TYR A 138 17.28 5.95 20.05
CA TYR A 138 17.97 5.09 19.08
C TYR A 138 19.49 5.32 19.01
N ASP A 139 20.00 6.44 19.57
CA ASP A 139 21.44 6.75 19.59
C ASP A 139 22.23 5.71 20.39
N LYS A 140 21.59 5.13 21.41
CA LYS A 140 22.07 3.98 22.17
C LYS A 140 20.92 3.02 22.41
N LEU A 141 21.14 1.74 22.17
CA LEU A 141 20.12 0.71 22.34
C LEU A 141 20.29 -0.02 23.66
N ASN A 142 19.18 -0.37 24.29
CA ASN A 142 19.12 -1.35 25.35
C ASN A 142 19.00 -2.76 24.76
N GLU A 143 19.01 -3.77 25.60
CA GLU A 143 18.88 -5.16 25.21
C GLU A 143 17.76 -5.86 26.00
N ILE A 144 17.09 -6.80 25.35
CA ILE A 144 16.12 -7.70 25.95
C ILE A 144 16.48 -9.15 25.64
N GLN A 145 16.36 -10.03 26.62
CA GLN A 145 16.53 -11.47 26.42
C GLN A 145 15.19 -12.16 26.19
N ILE A 146 15.12 -12.94 25.11
CA ILE A 146 13.90 -13.68 24.72
C ILE A 146 14.35 -15.09 24.27
N HIS A 147 13.91 -16.12 24.98
CA HIS A 147 14.24 -17.52 24.69
C HIS A 147 15.75 -17.76 24.49
N GLY A 148 16.60 -17.16 25.33
CA GLY A 148 18.05 -17.30 25.26
C GLY A 148 18.75 -16.48 24.16
N TYR A 149 18.01 -15.65 23.43
CA TYR A 149 18.56 -14.72 22.45
C TYR A 149 18.46 -13.28 22.92
N THR A 150 19.51 -12.51 22.71
CA THR A 150 19.55 -11.08 23.01
C THR A 150 19.17 -10.27 21.78
N PHE A 151 18.22 -9.33 21.97
CA PHE A 151 17.76 -8.43 20.93
C PHE A 151 17.90 -6.97 21.36
N PRO A 152 18.41 -6.10 20.49
CA PRO A 152 18.41 -4.66 20.73
C PRO A 152 16.99 -4.08 20.70
N ILE A 153 16.75 -3.13 21.60
CA ILE A 153 15.50 -2.37 21.74
C ILE A 153 15.82 -0.89 21.97
N PRO A 154 14.88 0.04 21.72
CA PRO A 154 15.08 1.45 21.99
C PRO A 154 15.49 1.72 23.45
N GLN A 155 16.40 2.66 23.64
CA GLN A 155 16.75 3.15 24.97
C GLN A 155 15.51 3.81 25.61
N TYR A 156 15.43 3.84 26.95
CA TYR A 156 14.27 4.34 27.66
C TYR A 156 12.95 3.71 27.19
N THR A 157 12.93 2.39 27.06
CA THR A 157 11.90 1.61 26.36
C THR A 157 10.48 1.93 26.84
N GLU A 158 10.23 2.09 28.16
CA GLU A 158 8.90 2.42 28.64
C GLU A 158 8.48 3.85 28.23
N ASP A 159 9.39 4.80 28.32
CA ASP A 159 9.15 6.18 27.87
C ASP A 159 8.91 6.22 26.34
N TYR A 160 9.72 5.48 25.60
CA TYR A 160 9.52 5.30 24.15
C TYR A 160 8.11 4.76 23.82
N LEU A 161 7.66 3.75 24.53
CA LEU A 161 6.32 3.17 24.33
C LEU A 161 5.22 4.16 24.72
N ARG A 162 5.39 4.89 25.82
CA ARG A 162 4.47 5.94 26.25
C ARG A 162 4.36 7.07 25.21
N VAL A 163 5.48 7.55 24.70
CA VAL A 163 5.50 8.60 23.67
C VAL A 163 4.78 8.14 22.40
N ARG A 164 4.91 6.88 22.01
CA ARG A 164 4.27 6.37 20.78
C ARG A 164 2.82 5.97 20.94
N PHE A 165 2.50 5.30 22.02
CA PHE A 165 1.22 4.62 22.22
C PHE A 165 0.31 5.28 23.26
N GLY A 166 0.80 6.32 23.94
CA GLY A 166 0.09 6.99 25.04
C GLY A 166 0.35 6.38 26.41
N GLU A 167 -0.20 6.98 27.46
CA GLU A 167 0.01 6.54 28.84
C GLU A 167 -0.47 5.11 29.09
N ASP A 168 -1.55 4.70 28.41
CA ASP A 168 -2.15 3.37 28.56
C ASP A 168 -1.47 2.30 27.68
N TRP A 169 -0.25 2.49 27.24
CA TRP A 169 0.43 1.56 26.33
C TRP A 169 0.49 0.11 26.84
N LYS A 170 0.41 -0.12 28.14
CA LYS A 170 0.36 -1.47 28.75
C LYS A 170 -0.97 -2.19 28.49
N ASN A 171 -2.02 -1.43 28.19
CA ASN A 171 -3.35 -1.92 27.84
C ASN A 171 -3.78 -1.38 26.45
N PRO A 172 -3.12 -1.78 25.39
CA PRO A 172 -3.37 -1.22 24.07
C PRO A 172 -4.81 -1.49 23.64
N HIS A 173 -5.51 -0.43 23.23
CA HIS A 173 -6.85 -0.56 22.67
C HIS A 173 -6.81 -1.44 21.42
N LEU A 174 -7.76 -2.35 21.28
CA LEU A 174 -7.89 -3.32 20.18
C LEU A 174 -7.96 -2.67 18.79
N LYS A 175 -8.18 -1.35 18.70
CA LYS A 175 -8.35 -0.57 17.47
C LYS A 175 -7.21 0.43 17.19
N TRP A 176 -6.04 0.32 17.83
CA TRP A 176 -4.93 1.24 17.56
C TRP A 176 -4.43 1.12 16.11
N ILE A 177 -4.41 2.25 15.42
CA ILE A 177 -4.03 2.36 14.01
C ILE A 177 -2.76 3.19 13.89
N ALA A 178 -1.65 2.58 13.48
CA ALA A 178 -0.33 3.20 13.40
C ALA A 178 -0.26 4.48 12.53
N SER A 179 -1.16 4.68 11.59
CA SER A 179 -1.22 5.86 10.74
C SER A 179 -2.10 6.99 11.28
N ILE A 180 -2.74 6.79 12.43
CA ILE A 180 -3.68 7.74 13.02
C ILE A 180 -3.33 7.99 14.50
N ASP A 181 -3.09 6.92 15.27
CA ASP A 181 -3.00 6.96 16.73
C ASP A 181 -1.55 6.99 17.25
N ASP A 182 -0.55 6.93 16.39
CA ASP A 182 0.86 7.03 16.79
C ASP A 182 1.21 8.50 17.04
N ASN A 183 1.50 8.84 18.29
CA ASN A 183 1.80 10.22 18.70
C ASN A 183 3.10 10.79 18.10
N THR A 184 3.87 9.98 17.39
CA THR A 184 5.05 10.44 16.64
C THR A 184 4.73 10.92 15.23
N ILE A 185 3.46 10.98 14.85
CA ILE A 185 3.04 11.48 13.53
C ILE A 185 3.30 12.98 13.44
N VAL A 186 4.04 13.38 12.42
CA VAL A 186 4.38 14.78 12.14
C VAL A 186 3.72 15.20 10.83
N ASN A 187 2.74 16.09 10.94
CA ASN A 187 2.04 16.67 9.79
C ASN A 187 2.70 17.97 9.34
N ASN A 188 4.01 17.96 9.02
CA ASN A 188 4.72 19.20 8.73
C ASN A 188 5.43 19.18 7.38
N SER A 189 5.23 20.24 6.59
CA SER A 189 5.93 20.53 5.33
C SER A 189 7.45 20.73 5.48
N ALA A 190 7.94 20.98 6.69
CA ALA A 190 9.38 21.11 6.97
C ALA A 190 10.16 19.79 6.77
N LEU A 191 9.47 18.67 6.68
CA LEU A 191 10.07 17.36 6.37
C LEU A 191 10.48 17.22 4.89
N ASP A 192 10.10 18.16 4.04
CA ASP A 192 10.46 18.16 2.61
C ASP A 192 11.97 18.43 2.35
N LYS A 193 12.76 18.67 3.40
CA LYS A 193 14.18 19.07 3.30
C LYS A 193 15.15 18.04 3.92
N ILE A 194 14.89 16.74 3.81
CA ILE A 194 15.90 15.77 4.22
C ILE A 194 16.99 15.71 3.15
N PRO A 195 18.25 16.08 3.45
CA PRO A 195 19.32 16.01 2.47
C PRO A 195 19.76 14.55 2.27
N PHE A 196 19.11 13.87 1.36
CA PHE A 196 19.31 12.44 1.09
C PHE A 196 20.56 12.12 0.26
N LYS A 197 21.12 13.11 -0.38
CA LYS A 197 22.27 12.92 -1.30
C LYS A 197 23.55 12.33 -0.69
N LYS A 198 23.62 12.21 0.65
CA LYS A 198 24.84 11.74 1.34
C LYS A 198 24.83 10.26 1.76
N VAL A 199 23.68 9.57 1.68
CA VAL A 199 23.52 8.27 2.34
C VAL A 199 23.38 7.09 1.36
N ILE A 200 23.19 7.33 0.07
CA ILE A 200 22.79 6.28 -0.86
C ILE A 200 23.70 6.22 -2.09
N ASP A 201 24.30 5.05 -2.27
CA ASP A 201 24.93 4.66 -3.53
C ASP A 201 23.90 4.67 -4.68
N ALA A 202 24.21 5.42 -5.75
CA ALA A 202 23.28 5.67 -6.86
C ALA A 202 22.72 4.40 -7.53
N SER A 203 23.47 3.30 -7.51
CA SER A 203 23.12 2.10 -8.29
C SER A 203 21.84 1.33 -7.85
N PRO A 204 21.55 1.13 -6.56
CA PRO A 204 20.29 0.51 -6.13
C PRO A 204 19.06 1.40 -6.37
N LEU A 205 19.24 2.71 -6.26
CA LEU A 205 18.16 3.69 -6.43
C LEU A 205 17.75 3.86 -7.89
N GLU A 206 18.72 3.92 -8.78
CA GLU A 206 18.43 3.93 -10.23
C GLU A 206 17.64 2.68 -10.64
N ARG A 207 17.98 1.49 -10.13
CA ARG A 207 17.23 0.26 -10.37
C ARG A 207 15.80 0.33 -9.85
N ILE A 208 15.59 1.05 -8.78
CA ILE A 208 14.30 1.21 -8.15
C ILE A 208 13.46 2.27 -8.88
N GLN A 209 14.07 3.37 -9.28
CA GLN A 209 13.47 4.39 -10.14
C GLN A 209 13.05 3.76 -11.48
N LEU A 210 13.93 3.02 -12.13
CA LEU A 210 13.64 2.26 -13.34
C LEU A 210 12.53 1.21 -13.13
N LYS A 211 12.45 0.58 -11.94
CA LYS A 211 11.34 -0.31 -11.60
C LYS A 211 10.02 0.44 -11.46
N LYS A 212 10.00 1.62 -10.82
CA LYS A 212 8.79 2.44 -10.68
C LYS A 212 8.29 2.96 -12.01
N GLU A 213 9.17 3.52 -12.82
CA GLU A 213 8.85 3.99 -14.18
C GLU A 213 8.35 2.85 -15.08
N ASN A 214 9.01 1.70 -15.00
CA ASN A 214 8.56 0.48 -15.67
C ASN A 214 7.20 0.02 -15.18
N TYR A 215 6.92 0.18 -13.89
CA TYR A 215 5.66 -0.19 -13.26
C TYR A 215 4.53 0.70 -13.76
N HIS A 216 4.71 2.02 -13.69
CA HIS A 216 3.76 3.02 -14.12
C HIS A 216 3.47 2.89 -15.63
N ARG A 217 4.52 2.77 -16.45
CA ARG A 217 4.39 2.52 -17.89
C ARG A 217 3.61 1.24 -18.21
N ARG A 218 3.83 0.16 -17.44
CA ARG A 218 3.14 -1.12 -17.65
C ARG A 218 1.67 -1.05 -17.23
N MET A 219 1.36 -0.32 -16.15
CA MET A 219 -0.01 -0.08 -15.72
C MET A 219 -0.74 0.77 -16.76
N LYS A 220 -0.13 1.86 -17.25
CA LYS A 220 -0.65 2.68 -18.35
C LYS A 220 -0.94 1.82 -19.58
N ASN A 221 0.00 0.99 -20.01
CA ASN A 221 -0.19 0.08 -21.14
C ASN A 221 -1.33 -0.94 -20.91
N MET A 222 -1.54 -1.40 -19.69
CA MET A 222 -2.66 -2.29 -19.36
C MET A 222 -3.98 -1.54 -19.43
N LEU A 223 -4.05 -0.33 -18.90
CA LEU A 223 -5.22 0.54 -18.98
C LEU A 223 -5.59 0.83 -20.44
N LEU A 224 -4.63 1.29 -21.23
CA LEU A 224 -4.84 1.60 -22.66
C LEU A 224 -5.30 0.38 -23.45
N LYS A 225 -4.69 -0.79 -23.25
CA LYS A 225 -5.14 -2.03 -23.90
C LYS A 225 -6.55 -2.43 -23.45
N THR A 226 -6.89 -2.20 -22.20
CA THR A 226 -8.26 -2.46 -21.70
C THR A 226 -9.26 -1.53 -22.38
N ILE A 227 -8.94 -0.25 -22.47
CA ILE A 227 -9.74 0.76 -23.17
C ILE A 227 -9.91 0.40 -24.66
N ASP A 228 -8.84 0.02 -25.33
CA ASP A 228 -8.88 -0.38 -26.74
C ASP A 228 -9.84 -1.56 -26.97
N ILE A 229 -9.80 -2.59 -26.12
CA ILE A 229 -10.71 -3.73 -26.19
C ILE A 229 -12.16 -3.29 -25.96
N LEU A 230 -12.41 -2.46 -24.95
CA LEU A 230 -13.77 -1.99 -24.65
C LEU A 230 -14.33 -1.14 -25.80
N ASN A 231 -13.52 -0.27 -26.39
CA ASN A 231 -13.91 0.54 -27.55
C ASN A 231 -14.19 -0.32 -28.80
N GLU A 232 -13.28 -1.26 -29.13
CA GLU A 232 -13.45 -2.19 -30.26
C GLU A 232 -14.74 -2.99 -30.15
N LYS A 233 -15.05 -3.48 -28.95
CA LYS A 233 -16.25 -4.27 -28.66
C LYS A 233 -17.48 -3.41 -28.33
N ARG A 234 -17.38 -2.08 -28.39
CA ARG A 234 -18.44 -1.09 -28.16
C ARG A 234 -19.10 -1.21 -26.78
N PHE A 235 -18.30 -1.50 -25.75
CA PHE A 235 -18.76 -1.47 -24.38
C PHE A 235 -18.73 -0.05 -23.81
N LYS A 236 -19.77 0.35 -23.11
CA LYS A 236 -19.80 1.59 -22.34
C LYS A 236 -18.86 1.45 -21.14
N TYR A 237 -17.97 2.41 -20.95
CA TYR A 237 -17.09 2.55 -19.80
C TYR A 237 -16.75 4.02 -19.60
N TRP A 238 -16.14 4.37 -18.49
CA TRP A 238 -15.58 5.70 -18.20
C TRP A 238 -14.39 5.60 -17.26
N LEU A 239 -13.52 6.62 -17.26
CA LEU A 239 -12.48 6.76 -16.25
C LEU A 239 -13.11 7.00 -14.89
N GLU A 240 -12.58 6.34 -13.86
CA GLU A 240 -13.14 6.38 -12.51
C GLU A 240 -12.05 6.75 -11.49
N ALA A 241 -12.46 7.21 -10.32
CA ALA A 241 -11.64 7.37 -9.13
C ALA A 241 -10.30 8.09 -9.35
N GLY A 242 -9.19 7.51 -8.83
CA GLY A 242 -7.84 8.06 -8.93
C GLY A 242 -7.34 8.22 -10.36
N THR A 243 -7.80 7.38 -11.27
CA THR A 243 -7.43 7.46 -12.70
C THR A 243 -8.01 8.72 -13.35
N LEU A 244 -9.30 9.00 -13.17
CA LEU A 244 -9.90 10.23 -13.65
C LEU A 244 -9.24 11.46 -13.01
N LEU A 245 -9.05 11.42 -11.68
CA LEU A 245 -8.42 12.51 -10.93
C LEU A 245 -7.03 12.84 -11.46
N GLY A 246 -6.18 11.84 -11.68
CA GLY A 246 -4.82 12.04 -12.17
C GLY A 246 -4.81 12.64 -13.58
N ILE A 247 -5.59 12.09 -14.50
CA ILE A 247 -5.65 12.57 -15.89
C ILE A 247 -6.21 13.98 -15.97
N MET A 248 -7.26 14.29 -15.22
CA MET A 248 -7.87 15.64 -15.22
C MET A 248 -6.98 16.69 -14.54
N ARG A 249 -6.24 16.32 -13.49
CA ARG A 249 -5.44 17.25 -12.71
C ARG A 249 -4.01 17.40 -13.21
N ASP A 250 -3.36 16.27 -13.50
CA ASP A 250 -1.92 16.19 -13.75
C ASP A 250 -1.60 15.86 -15.22
N GLY A 251 -2.61 15.56 -16.04
CA GLY A 251 -2.45 15.14 -17.44
C GLY A 251 -1.98 13.68 -17.59
N ASP A 252 -1.79 12.96 -16.49
CA ASP A 252 -1.34 11.56 -16.48
C ASP A 252 -1.87 10.81 -15.24
N LEU A 253 -1.63 9.51 -15.19
CA LEU A 253 -1.92 8.71 -14.01
C LEU A 253 -1.15 9.22 -12.79
N ILE A 254 -1.73 9.10 -11.61
CA ILE A 254 -1.07 9.49 -10.36
C ILE A 254 0.20 8.65 -10.17
N PRO A 255 1.41 9.25 -10.04
CA PRO A 255 2.69 8.53 -10.10
C PRO A 255 2.91 7.46 -9.03
N TRP A 256 2.18 7.53 -7.93
CA TRP A 256 2.26 6.60 -6.78
C TRP A 256 1.07 5.66 -6.68
N ASP A 257 0.13 5.72 -7.63
CA ASP A 257 -0.98 4.78 -7.69
C ASP A 257 -0.55 3.46 -8.33
N TYR A 258 -1.08 2.35 -7.83
CA TYR A 258 -0.73 0.99 -8.27
C TYR A 258 -1.88 0.30 -9.00
N ASP A 259 -2.99 0.97 -9.14
CA ASP A 259 -4.17 0.53 -9.88
C ASP A 259 -4.68 1.66 -10.77
N ALA A 260 -5.41 1.28 -11.77
CA ALA A 260 -6.19 2.18 -12.59
C ALA A 260 -7.64 1.72 -12.57
N ASP A 261 -8.54 2.69 -12.54
CA ASP A 261 -9.96 2.47 -12.28
C ASP A 261 -10.79 2.89 -13.48
N LEU A 262 -11.69 2.02 -13.91
CA LEU A 262 -12.76 2.27 -14.87
C LEU A 262 -14.09 1.95 -14.23
N GLY A 263 -15.12 2.69 -14.57
CA GLY A 263 -16.51 2.33 -14.31
C GLY A 263 -17.13 1.65 -15.54
N ILE A 264 -17.98 0.67 -15.32
CA ILE A 264 -18.78 0.01 -16.35
C ILE A 264 -20.24 -0.18 -15.86
N PRO A 265 -21.24 -0.15 -16.76
CA PRO A 265 -22.57 -0.59 -16.40
C PRO A 265 -22.55 -2.05 -15.94
N ALA A 266 -23.21 -2.35 -14.83
CA ALA A 266 -23.18 -3.67 -14.21
C ALA A 266 -23.77 -4.77 -15.12
N ASP A 267 -24.74 -4.46 -15.97
CA ASP A 267 -25.35 -5.37 -16.95
C ASP A 267 -24.37 -5.80 -18.08
N SER A 268 -23.32 -5.03 -18.26
CA SER A 268 -22.24 -5.33 -19.23
C SER A 268 -21.19 -6.30 -18.67
N ALA A 269 -21.13 -6.46 -17.37
CA ALA A 269 -20.05 -7.17 -16.70
C ALA A 269 -19.88 -8.63 -17.14
N ASP A 270 -20.98 -9.39 -17.27
CA ASP A 270 -20.91 -10.78 -17.72
C ASP A 270 -20.53 -10.90 -19.19
N LYS A 271 -20.91 -9.94 -20.04
CA LYS A 271 -20.50 -9.88 -21.44
C LYS A 271 -18.99 -9.58 -21.54
N ILE A 272 -18.49 -8.63 -20.76
CA ILE A 272 -17.06 -8.30 -20.69
C ILE A 272 -16.25 -9.51 -20.19
N MET A 273 -16.76 -10.27 -19.24
CA MET A 273 -16.09 -11.51 -18.78
C MET A 273 -15.95 -12.58 -19.87
N LYS A 274 -16.73 -12.54 -20.94
CA LYS A 274 -16.58 -13.43 -22.10
C LYS A 274 -15.39 -13.03 -23.00
N LEU A 275 -14.91 -11.79 -22.89
CA LEU A 275 -13.77 -11.27 -23.67
C LEU A 275 -12.41 -11.73 -23.14
N ARG A 276 -12.37 -12.75 -22.26
CA ARG A 276 -11.10 -13.20 -21.66
C ARG A 276 -10.02 -13.58 -22.67
N LEU A 277 -10.38 -13.99 -23.88
CA LEU A 277 -9.44 -14.32 -24.96
C LEU A 277 -8.83 -13.08 -25.60
N ASP A 278 -9.55 -11.97 -25.66
CA ASP A 278 -9.07 -10.70 -26.20
C ASP A 278 -7.97 -10.08 -25.31
N PHE A 279 -7.95 -10.43 -24.03
CA PHE A 279 -6.92 -10.02 -23.07
C PHE A 279 -5.66 -10.89 -23.11
N LEU A 280 -5.77 -12.16 -23.55
CA LEU A 280 -4.65 -13.09 -23.63
C LEU A 280 -3.70 -12.74 -24.80
N PRO A 281 -2.42 -13.17 -24.72
CA PRO A 281 -1.77 -13.85 -23.58
C PRO A 281 -1.24 -12.85 -22.52
N LYS A 282 -1.40 -11.55 -22.77
CA LYS A 282 -0.75 -10.49 -21.98
C LYS A 282 -1.40 -10.23 -20.63
N TYR A 283 -2.72 -10.36 -20.59
CA TYR A 283 -3.51 -10.10 -19.38
C TYR A 283 -4.55 -11.18 -19.11
N LEU A 284 -5.00 -11.24 -17.86
CA LEU A 284 -6.09 -12.12 -17.40
C LEU A 284 -7.15 -11.24 -16.75
N ILE A 285 -8.42 -11.57 -16.97
CA ILE A 285 -9.52 -10.94 -16.26
C ILE A 285 -10.10 -11.85 -15.18
N LYS A 286 -10.43 -11.28 -14.03
CA LYS A 286 -10.96 -11.98 -12.87
C LYS A 286 -12.14 -11.25 -12.26
N ARG A 287 -13.10 -12.02 -11.82
CA ARG A 287 -14.33 -11.58 -11.15
C ARG A 287 -14.07 -11.28 -9.67
N GLY A 288 -14.51 -10.14 -9.16
CA GLY A 288 -14.65 -9.84 -7.74
C GLY A 288 -16.13 -9.64 -7.42
N LYS A 289 -16.64 -10.39 -6.42
CA LYS A 289 -18.03 -10.29 -5.96
C LYS A 289 -18.15 -9.36 -4.76
N ILE A 290 -19.31 -8.73 -4.61
CA ILE A 290 -19.70 -8.03 -3.40
C ILE A 290 -19.89 -9.06 -2.28
N GLN A 291 -19.38 -8.71 -1.10
CA GLN A 291 -19.56 -9.48 0.13
C GLN A 291 -20.55 -8.76 1.06
N SER A 292 -21.09 -9.49 2.05
CA SER A 292 -21.85 -8.87 3.13
C SER A 292 -21.10 -7.67 3.74
N PRO A 293 -21.77 -6.57 4.18
CA PRO A 293 -23.22 -6.46 4.42
C PRO A 293 -24.06 -6.03 3.21
N TRP A 294 -23.47 -5.63 2.10
CA TRP A 294 -24.23 -5.19 0.93
C TRP A 294 -24.80 -6.37 0.15
N ILE A 295 -25.30 -6.18 -1.06
CA ILE A 295 -26.01 -7.22 -1.81
C ILE A 295 -25.03 -8.37 -2.19
N PRO A 296 -25.01 -9.48 -1.46
CA PRO A 296 -24.07 -10.58 -1.72
C PRO A 296 -24.35 -11.24 -3.07
N GLY A 297 -23.26 -11.56 -3.79
CA GLY A 297 -23.35 -12.25 -5.06
C GLY A 297 -23.34 -11.36 -6.29
N GLU A 298 -23.65 -10.07 -6.18
CA GLU A 298 -23.46 -9.12 -7.27
C GLU A 298 -21.98 -8.98 -7.64
N MET A 299 -21.72 -8.65 -8.91
CA MET A 299 -20.37 -8.42 -9.36
C MET A 299 -19.89 -7.04 -8.89
N ARG A 300 -18.82 -7.01 -8.08
CA ARG A 300 -18.23 -5.77 -7.60
C ARG A 300 -17.31 -5.15 -8.64
N VAL A 301 -16.45 -5.97 -9.22
CA VAL A 301 -15.34 -5.51 -10.06
C VAL A 301 -14.84 -6.62 -10.98
N ILE A 302 -14.42 -6.26 -12.17
CA ILE A 302 -13.59 -7.10 -13.02
C ILE A 302 -12.16 -6.59 -12.91
N LYS A 303 -11.24 -7.43 -12.48
CA LYS A 303 -9.81 -7.09 -12.35
C LYS A 303 -9.04 -7.58 -13.57
N VAL A 304 -8.41 -6.66 -14.27
CA VAL A 304 -7.44 -6.98 -15.33
C VAL A 304 -6.05 -7.07 -14.69
N LYS A 305 -5.36 -8.18 -14.91
CA LYS A 305 -4.10 -8.51 -14.23
C LYS A 305 -3.12 -9.18 -15.17
N THR A 306 -1.82 -9.12 -14.84
CA THR A 306 -0.83 -9.91 -15.58
C THR A 306 -0.90 -11.38 -15.16
N PRO A 307 -0.74 -12.35 -16.10
CA PRO A 307 -0.71 -13.78 -15.79
C PRO A 307 0.36 -14.14 -14.75
N TRP A 308 1.46 -13.42 -14.75
CA TRP A 308 2.67 -13.66 -13.96
C TRP A 308 2.77 -12.78 -12.70
N GLU A 309 1.66 -12.14 -12.29
CA GLU A 309 1.62 -11.26 -11.11
C GLU A 309 2.23 -11.91 -9.86
N LYS A 310 1.91 -13.19 -9.64
CA LYS A 310 2.41 -13.95 -8.49
C LYS A 310 3.91 -14.25 -8.55
N ILE A 311 4.44 -14.49 -9.74
CA ILE A 311 5.85 -14.87 -9.95
C ILE A 311 6.73 -13.63 -9.99
N ARG A 312 6.27 -12.55 -10.62
CA ARG A 312 7.04 -11.33 -10.85
C ARG A 312 6.80 -10.24 -9.80
N GLN A 313 6.00 -10.49 -8.75
CA GLN A 313 5.63 -9.52 -7.70
C GLN A 313 5.00 -8.22 -8.24
N ILE A 314 4.34 -8.30 -9.37
CA ILE A 314 3.69 -7.19 -10.03
C ILE A 314 2.28 -7.08 -9.43
N ASN A 315 2.01 -6.01 -8.69
CA ASN A 315 0.70 -5.79 -8.03
C ASN A 315 -0.13 -4.68 -8.68
N PHE A 316 0.19 -4.28 -9.92
CA PHE A 316 -0.66 -3.34 -10.62
C PHE A 316 -1.80 -4.08 -11.33
N HIS A 317 -2.94 -3.44 -11.40
CA HIS A 317 -4.13 -3.97 -12.05
C HIS A 317 -5.01 -2.83 -12.54
N VAL A 318 -5.90 -3.17 -13.46
CA VAL A 318 -7.00 -2.28 -13.84
C VAL A 318 -8.26 -2.86 -13.25
N ASP A 319 -9.00 -2.04 -12.50
CA ASP A 319 -10.27 -2.39 -11.90
C ASP A 319 -11.41 -1.78 -12.72
N LEU A 320 -12.33 -2.62 -13.18
CA LEU A 320 -13.58 -2.19 -13.81
C LEU A 320 -14.68 -2.35 -12.77
N PHE A 321 -15.04 -1.26 -12.11
CA PHE A 321 -16.13 -1.24 -11.12
C PHE A 321 -17.48 -1.42 -11.79
N CYS A 322 -18.26 -2.37 -11.28
CA CYS A 322 -19.65 -2.58 -11.75
C CYS A 322 -20.56 -1.59 -11.06
N VAL A 323 -21.16 -0.72 -11.86
CA VAL A 323 -21.99 0.39 -11.39
C VAL A 323 -23.45 0.09 -11.69
N TYR A 324 -24.27 0.05 -10.65
CA TYR A 324 -25.68 -0.38 -10.68
C TYR A 324 -26.61 0.81 -10.61
N PRO A 325 -27.61 0.92 -11.51
CA PRO A 325 -28.63 1.94 -11.39
C PRO A 325 -29.58 1.60 -10.21
N VAL A 326 -29.85 2.60 -9.35
CA VAL A 326 -30.78 2.48 -8.22
C VAL A 326 -31.57 3.78 -8.08
N LYS A 327 -32.84 3.77 -8.44
CA LYS A 327 -33.71 4.96 -8.46
C LYS A 327 -33.10 6.12 -9.26
N ASP A 328 -32.86 7.23 -8.59
CA ASP A 328 -32.25 8.46 -9.12
C ASP A 328 -30.71 8.48 -9.07
N LYS A 329 -30.06 7.38 -8.65
CA LYS A 329 -28.61 7.27 -8.45
C LYS A 329 -28.03 6.04 -9.11
N TYR A 330 -26.72 6.00 -9.13
CA TYR A 330 -25.91 4.82 -9.34
C TYR A 330 -25.19 4.45 -8.07
N ARG A 331 -24.99 3.14 -7.84
CA ARG A 331 -24.26 2.60 -6.70
C ARG A 331 -23.14 1.65 -7.12
N TRP A 332 -22.12 1.59 -6.34
CA TRP A 332 -21.05 0.58 -6.45
C TRP A 332 -20.37 0.38 -5.09
N VAL A 333 -19.54 -0.64 -4.97
CA VAL A 333 -18.77 -0.94 -3.76
C VAL A 333 -17.28 -0.80 -4.03
N ASP A 334 -16.63 0.07 -3.30
CA ASP A 334 -15.19 0.30 -3.36
C ASP A 334 -14.63 0.64 -1.98
N SER A 335 -13.36 0.21 -1.73
CA SER A 335 -12.63 0.52 -0.49
C SER A 335 -13.43 0.24 0.80
N ASN A 336 -14.17 -0.87 0.82
CA ASN A 336 -15.05 -1.27 1.92
C ASN A 336 -16.16 -0.24 2.26
N ALA A 337 -16.65 0.44 1.24
CA ALA A 337 -17.77 1.39 1.34
C ALA A 337 -18.74 1.20 0.17
N LEU A 338 -20.04 1.37 0.47
CA LEU A 338 -21.06 1.53 -0.54
C LEU A 338 -21.08 2.98 -0.98
N LYS A 339 -20.99 3.22 -2.27
CA LYS A 339 -20.91 4.55 -2.86
C LYS A 339 -22.12 4.81 -3.76
N HIS A 340 -22.59 6.06 -3.73
CA HIS A 340 -23.67 6.54 -4.56
C HIS A 340 -23.29 7.83 -5.29
N MET A 341 -23.74 7.95 -6.54
CA MET A 341 -23.65 9.19 -7.32
C MET A 341 -24.91 9.41 -8.14
N ASP A 342 -25.19 10.67 -8.46
CA ASP A 342 -26.36 11.05 -9.22
C ASP A 342 -26.27 10.56 -10.66
N ARG A 343 -27.41 10.21 -11.25
CA ARG A 343 -27.50 9.67 -12.62
C ARG A 343 -26.91 10.59 -13.68
N LYS A 344 -26.99 11.91 -13.49
CA LYS A 344 -26.49 12.90 -14.45
C LYS A 344 -25.03 12.73 -14.87
N TYR A 345 -24.22 12.09 -14.01
CA TYR A 345 -22.80 11.86 -14.29
C TYR A 345 -22.55 10.65 -15.21
N TYR A 346 -23.49 9.70 -15.27
CA TYR A 346 -23.26 8.42 -15.96
C TYR A 346 -24.28 8.10 -17.06
N ASP A 347 -25.48 8.72 -17.07
CA ASP A 347 -26.49 8.47 -18.11
C ASP A 347 -25.95 8.91 -19.47
N THR A 348 -25.33 10.08 -19.53
CA THR A 348 -24.51 10.55 -20.64
C THR A 348 -23.05 10.67 -20.18
N LEU A 349 -22.11 10.47 -21.10
CA LEU A 349 -20.69 10.59 -20.83
C LEU A 349 -20.10 11.71 -21.65
N SER A 350 -19.14 12.41 -21.06
CA SER A 350 -18.23 13.31 -21.79
C SER A 350 -16.99 12.52 -22.24
N THR A 351 -16.10 13.16 -22.98
CA THR A 351 -14.86 12.56 -23.45
C THR A 351 -13.66 13.47 -23.18
N ILE A 352 -12.48 12.86 -23.11
CA ILE A 352 -11.20 13.55 -23.02
C ILE A 352 -10.20 12.90 -23.98
N GLU A 353 -9.33 13.71 -24.61
CA GLU A 353 -8.21 13.20 -25.40
C GLU A 353 -7.02 12.90 -24.48
N TRP A 354 -6.58 11.64 -24.47
CA TRP A 354 -5.42 11.24 -23.69
C TRP A 354 -4.69 10.06 -24.36
N GLU A 355 -3.35 10.14 -24.44
CA GLU A 355 -2.48 9.13 -25.07
C GLU A 355 -2.96 8.74 -26.49
N GLY A 356 -3.40 9.74 -27.28
CA GLY A 356 -3.88 9.55 -28.65
C GLY A 356 -5.22 8.80 -28.77
N ARG A 357 -6.05 8.82 -27.73
CA ARG A 357 -7.38 8.17 -27.68
C ARG A 357 -8.43 9.11 -27.14
N THR A 358 -9.60 9.05 -27.72
CA THR A 358 -10.82 9.64 -27.15
C THR A 358 -11.36 8.70 -26.07
N ILE A 359 -11.35 9.11 -24.82
CA ILE A 359 -11.69 8.29 -23.66
C ILE A 359 -12.91 8.86 -22.95
N ASN A 360 -13.84 7.99 -22.58
CA ASN A 360 -15.04 8.40 -21.87
C ASN A 360 -14.73 8.77 -20.41
N ILE A 361 -15.36 9.84 -19.96
CA ILE A 361 -15.33 10.32 -18.57
C ILE A 361 -16.77 10.59 -18.09
N PRO A 362 -17.03 10.65 -16.78
CA PRO A 362 -18.32 11.09 -16.26
C PRO A 362 -18.70 12.45 -16.82
N ASN A 363 -19.96 12.63 -17.14
CA ASN A 363 -20.47 13.95 -17.53
C ASN A 363 -20.28 14.94 -16.37
N HIS A 364 -20.03 16.22 -16.65
CA HIS A 364 -19.70 17.23 -15.65
C HIS A 364 -18.49 16.77 -14.74
N ALA A 365 -17.40 16.31 -15.35
CA ALA A 365 -16.29 15.66 -14.66
C ALA A 365 -15.67 16.53 -13.54
N GLU A 366 -15.58 17.84 -13.70
CA GLU A 366 -15.07 18.74 -12.66
C GLU A 366 -15.99 18.80 -11.43
N GLU A 367 -17.30 18.87 -11.66
CA GLU A 367 -18.30 18.82 -10.59
C GLU A 367 -18.28 17.44 -9.90
N TYR A 368 -18.18 16.38 -10.68
CA TYR A 368 -18.02 15.01 -10.19
C TYR A 368 -16.80 14.86 -9.27
N LEU A 369 -15.63 15.36 -9.71
CA LEU A 369 -14.40 15.33 -8.91
C LEU A 369 -14.51 16.21 -7.66
N SER A 370 -15.16 17.38 -7.78
CA SER A 370 -15.38 18.27 -6.63
C SER A 370 -16.29 17.61 -5.58
N LYS A 371 -17.33 16.89 -6.00
CA LYS A 371 -18.23 16.15 -5.11
C LYS A 371 -17.50 15.02 -4.39
N ARG A 372 -16.60 14.29 -5.07
CA ARG A 372 -15.85 13.17 -4.48
C ARG A 372 -14.67 13.60 -3.61
N TYR A 373 -13.89 14.57 -4.08
CA TYR A 373 -12.58 14.91 -3.51
C TYR A 373 -12.53 16.32 -2.89
N GLY A 374 -13.59 17.11 -3.01
CA GLY A 374 -13.62 18.51 -2.63
C GLY A 374 -12.70 19.35 -3.54
N ASN A 375 -11.77 20.11 -2.98
CA ASN A 375 -10.76 20.80 -3.79
C ASN A 375 -9.77 19.79 -4.40
N TRP A 376 -10.16 19.19 -5.52
CA TRP A 376 -9.43 18.11 -6.19
C TRP A 376 -8.21 18.59 -6.97
N GLN A 377 -8.16 19.85 -7.36
CA GLN A 377 -7.01 20.45 -8.06
C GLN A 377 -5.77 20.52 -7.16
N VAL A 378 -5.96 20.56 -5.85
CA VAL A 378 -4.87 20.51 -4.88
C VAL A 378 -4.63 19.07 -4.44
N PRO A 379 -3.42 18.50 -4.68
CA PRO A 379 -3.11 17.14 -4.27
C PRO A 379 -3.28 16.93 -2.76
N LYS A 380 -4.23 16.10 -2.37
CA LYS A 380 -4.44 15.69 -0.97
C LYS A 380 -3.70 14.38 -0.72
N ARG A 381 -2.63 14.44 0.04
CA ARG A 381 -1.69 13.33 0.26
C ARG A 381 -2.19 12.28 1.26
N ASN A 382 -3.17 12.62 2.08
CA ASN A 382 -3.77 11.73 3.08
C ASN A 382 -5.23 11.35 2.71
N TYR A 383 -5.53 11.20 1.42
CA TYR A 383 -6.85 10.80 0.99
C TYR A 383 -7.04 9.28 1.18
N ASP A 384 -8.10 8.91 1.86
CA ASP A 384 -8.58 7.53 2.00
C ASP A 384 -9.97 7.43 1.37
N ALA A 385 -10.06 6.67 0.27
CA ALA A 385 -11.30 6.53 -0.49
C ALA A 385 -12.45 5.87 0.31
N GLY A 386 -12.12 5.13 1.37
CA GLY A 386 -13.09 4.54 2.29
C GLY A 386 -13.57 5.48 3.40
N LEU A 387 -12.92 6.65 3.56
CA LEU A 387 -13.23 7.59 4.65
C LEU A 387 -13.62 8.99 4.15
N HIS A 388 -13.00 9.46 3.09
CA HIS A 388 -13.05 10.87 2.68
C HIS A 388 -13.79 11.11 1.36
N ASP A 389 -14.18 10.04 0.64
CA ASP A 389 -14.87 10.15 -0.64
C ASP A 389 -16.30 10.65 -0.42
N GLY A 390 -16.64 11.78 -1.02
CA GLY A 390 -17.98 12.39 -0.91
C GLY A 390 -19.11 11.56 -1.56
N SER A 391 -18.79 10.45 -2.20
CA SER A 391 -19.77 9.48 -2.72
C SER A 391 -20.16 8.39 -1.72
N ILE A 392 -19.54 8.33 -0.54
CA ILE A 392 -19.84 7.30 0.47
C ILE A 392 -21.26 7.48 0.97
N ALA A 393 -22.08 6.44 0.78
CA ALA A 393 -23.43 6.33 1.32
C ALA A 393 -23.45 5.49 2.60
N GLU A 394 -22.65 4.42 2.64
CA GLU A 394 -22.56 3.52 3.79
C GLU A 394 -21.14 2.96 3.91
N LYS A 395 -20.64 2.87 5.13
CA LYS A 395 -19.32 2.26 5.43
C LYS A 395 -19.50 0.81 5.87
N GLY A 396 -18.67 -0.08 5.31
CA GLY A 396 -18.53 -1.45 5.80
C GLY A 396 -17.71 -1.52 7.08
N PHE A 397 -18.05 -2.43 7.96
CA PHE A 397 -17.37 -2.71 9.22
C PHE A 397 -16.12 -3.60 9.05
#